data_3aa28af2cc7b3c792e4c1e1a9a904862
#
_entry.id   3aa28af2cc7b3c792e4c1e1a9a904862
#
_cell.length_a   1.000
_cell.length_b   1.000
_cell.length_c   1.000
_cell.angle_alpha   90.00
_cell.angle_beta   90.00
_cell.angle_gamma   90.00
#
_symmetry.space_group_name_H-M   'P 1'
#
loop_
_entity.id
_entity.type
_entity.pdbx_description
1 polymer ?
#
loop_
_entity_poly.entity_id
_entity_poly.type
_entity_poly.pdbx_seq_one_letter_code
_entity_poly.pdbx_strand_id
1 'polypeptide(L)'
;MKKSILWPLLILVGLLSAQSKNNSSGPNDPIPKSEVLKLTGDFKGAKLEEDVNILWLYGPEDHRGGEHDYIRIKELFVPMLKAIPRIAIDEAYQFPTQEQFGKADLLIQYLHLPYLTDEQFAMYQKFVDDGGSVVSLHESCIMRPVDRAKKLAGCIGGSWKGNKTSKWSKFDHAHSIYLNTEHAAFKGLPNSIKLNDESYWNLLKKENVEVIGAIAPTGTKDFNAALKHPEVRSDTFWTYTSGKGRVFGTTTGHYTYTFHEPSYRVLLLRGMAWALNIDPAPLMPLATQGISDDKDLVGTKDAMMDYKNRKL
;
A
#
# COMPACT_ATOMS: atom_id res chain seq x y z
N MET A 1 -36.01 10.98 -70.60
CA MET A 1 -35.16 11.79 -69.74
C MET A 1 -34.89 11.01 -68.43
N LYS A 2 -33.73 10.36 -68.33
CA LYS A 2 -33.32 9.58 -67.09
C LYS A 2 -32.38 10.47 -66.33
N LYS A 3 -32.76 10.83 -65.08
CA LYS A 3 -31.89 11.53 -64.13
C LYS A 3 -31.06 10.51 -63.37
N SER A 4 -29.77 10.52 -63.58
CA SER A 4 -28.77 9.78 -62.81
C SER A 4 -28.48 10.53 -61.51
N ILE A 5 -28.74 9.88 -60.39
CA ILE A 5 -28.38 10.34 -59.03
C ILE A 5 -26.99 9.78 -58.72
N LEU A 6 -25.99 10.66 -58.64
CA LEU A 6 -24.66 10.35 -58.10
C LEU A 6 -24.77 10.36 -56.55
N TRP A 7 -24.41 9.27 -55.94
CA TRP A 7 -24.17 9.17 -54.49
C TRP A 7 -22.69 9.50 -54.25
N PRO A 8 -22.38 10.33 -53.27
CA PRO A 8 -20.99 10.53 -52.87
C PRO A 8 -20.51 9.35 -52.02
N LEU A 9 -19.37 8.79 -52.46
CA LEU A 9 -18.64 7.75 -51.74
C LEU A 9 -18.03 8.36 -50.49
N LEU A 10 -18.57 8.09 -49.29
CA LEU A 10 -17.95 8.41 -48.02
C LEU A 10 -16.79 7.44 -47.81
N ILE A 11 -15.57 7.94 -47.99
CA ILE A 11 -14.34 7.26 -47.61
C ILE A 11 -14.26 7.33 -46.07
N LEU A 12 -14.59 6.24 -45.39
CA LEU A 12 -14.38 6.06 -43.99
C LEU A 12 -12.88 5.80 -43.76
N VAL A 13 -12.12 6.86 -43.47
CA VAL A 13 -10.75 6.72 -43.00
C VAL A 13 -10.81 6.14 -41.58
N GLY A 14 -10.65 4.83 -41.49
CA GLY A 14 -10.47 4.15 -40.24
C GLY A 14 -9.15 4.60 -39.61
N LEU A 15 -9.23 5.48 -38.63
CA LEU A 15 -8.17 5.68 -37.66
C LEU A 15 -8.01 4.39 -36.86
N LEU A 16 -7.15 3.49 -37.33
CA LEU A 16 -6.55 2.45 -36.52
C LEU A 16 -5.70 3.16 -35.45
N SER A 17 -6.31 3.44 -34.32
CA SER A 17 -5.57 3.66 -33.10
C SER A 17 -4.81 2.37 -32.83
N ALA A 18 -3.50 2.39 -33.03
CA ALA A 18 -2.60 1.38 -32.54
C ALA A 18 -2.73 1.40 -30.99
N GLN A 19 -3.63 0.61 -30.45
CA GLN A 19 -3.58 0.24 -29.05
C GLN A 19 -2.29 -0.54 -28.88
N SER A 20 -1.31 0.13 -28.28
CA SER A 20 -0.14 -0.51 -27.72
C SER A 20 -0.66 -1.59 -26.78
N LYS A 21 -0.53 -2.85 -27.22
CA LYS A 21 -0.73 -4.01 -26.37
C LYS A 21 0.47 -4.11 -25.42
N ASN A 22 0.56 -3.22 -24.45
CA ASN A 22 1.35 -3.45 -23.25
C ASN A 22 0.45 -4.17 -22.23
N ASN A 23 0.15 -5.43 -22.54
CA ASN A 23 -0.35 -6.38 -21.53
C ASN A 23 0.84 -6.80 -20.66
N SER A 24 1.27 -5.96 -19.75
CA SER A 24 2.22 -6.35 -18.72
C SER A 24 1.55 -6.27 -17.36
N SER A 25 0.89 -7.37 -16.96
CA SER A 25 0.77 -7.65 -15.54
C SER A 25 2.19 -7.83 -15.00
N GLY A 26 2.74 -6.83 -14.31
CA GLY A 26 4.11 -6.84 -13.83
C GLY A 26 4.50 -5.51 -13.18
N PRO A 27 5.71 -5.43 -12.62
CA PRO A 27 6.20 -4.20 -12.01
C PRO A 27 6.25 -3.05 -13.01
N ASN A 28 6.22 -1.83 -12.49
CA ASN A 28 6.42 -0.62 -13.28
C ASN A 28 7.81 -0.61 -13.92
N ASP A 29 7.98 0.18 -14.97
CA ASP A 29 9.31 0.47 -15.49
C ASP A 29 10.19 1.12 -14.42
N PRO A 30 11.51 0.80 -14.38
CA PRO A 30 12.44 1.45 -13.48
C PRO A 30 12.41 2.96 -13.63
N ILE A 31 12.48 3.68 -12.50
CA ILE A 31 12.55 5.14 -12.48
C ILE A 31 13.98 5.60 -12.16
N PRO A 32 14.42 6.77 -12.66
CA PRO A 32 15.71 7.32 -12.34
C PRO A 32 15.89 7.52 -10.83
N LYS A 33 17.07 7.19 -10.31
CA LYS A 33 17.41 7.39 -8.89
C LYS A 33 17.19 8.84 -8.44
N SER A 34 17.46 9.80 -9.33
CA SER A 34 17.22 11.22 -9.08
C SER A 34 15.73 11.55 -8.84
N GLU A 35 14.81 10.80 -9.42
CA GLU A 35 13.37 10.96 -9.16
C GLU A 35 13.00 10.39 -7.78
N VAL A 36 13.55 9.23 -7.42
CA VAL A 36 13.35 8.67 -6.08
C VAL A 36 13.88 9.62 -5.00
N LEU A 37 15.07 10.21 -5.22
CA LEU A 37 15.65 11.17 -4.27
C LEU A 37 14.78 12.42 -4.09
N LYS A 38 14.03 12.84 -5.12
CA LYS A 38 13.02 13.91 -4.95
C LYS A 38 11.87 13.49 -4.03
N LEU A 39 11.49 12.20 -4.05
CA LEU A 39 10.42 11.68 -3.19
C LEU A 39 10.87 11.51 -1.74
N THR A 40 12.14 11.14 -1.52
CA THR A 40 12.68 10.92 -0.16
C THR A 40 12.99 12.24 0.57
N GLY A 41 13.22 13.33 -0.15
CA GLY A 41 13.71 14.58 0.43
C GLY A 41 15.16 14.48 0.93
N ASP A 42 15.59 15.49 1.68
CA ASP A 42 16.92 15.48 2.32
C ASP A 42 16.84 14.68 3.64
N PHE A 43 17.58 13.58 3.69
CA PHE A 43 17.69 12.73 4.88
C PHE A 43 19.11 12.63 5.41
N LYS A 44 20.04 13.42 4.87
CA LYS A 44 21.46 13.35 5.24
C LYS A 44 21.67 13.65 6.72
N GLY A 45 22.19 12.66 7.44
CA GLY A 45 22.49 12.78 8.86
C GLY A 45 21.27 12.69 9.79
N ALA A 46 20.07 12.45 9.25
CA ALA A 46 18.86 12.24 10.04
C ALA A 46 19.00 10.99 10.91
N LYS A 47 18.52 11.07 12.15
CA LYS A 47 18.57 9.98 13.16
C LYS A 47 17.27 9.97 13.95
N LEU A 48 16.91 8.80 14.44
CA LEU A 48 15.83 8.70 15.43
C LEU A 48 16.25 9.32 16.76
N GLU A 49 15.37 10.07 17.36
CA GLU A 49 15.61 10.70 18.67
C GLU A 49 15.39 9.72 19.82
N GLU A 50 14.45 8.79 19.65
CA GLU A 50 14.06 7.78 20.64
C GLU A 50 14.17 6.36 20.07
N ASP A 51 14.19 5.36 20.96
CA ASP A 51 14.14 3.95 20.56
C ASP A 51 12.73 3.61 20.07
N VAL A 52 12.65 2.78 19.04
CA VAL A 52 11.39 2.32 18.45
C VAL A 52 11.36 0.80 18.42
N ASN A 53 10.35 0.23 19.05
CA ASN A 53 10.11 -1.21 19.09
C ASN A 53 9.01 -1.57 18.09
N ILE A 54 9.39 -2.23 17.01
CA ILE A 54 8.47 -2.68 15.95
C ILE A 54 8.12 -4.14 16.19
N LEU A 55 6.85 -4.47 16.10
CA LEU A 55 6.35 -5.84 16.06
C LEU A 55 5.90 -6.16 14.64
N TRP A 56 6.61 -7.07 13.95
CA TRP A 56 6.23 -7.52 12.62
C TRP A 56 5.33 -8.74 12.72
N LEU A 57 4.08 -8.60 12.29
CA LEU A 57 3.10 -9.67 12.27
C LEU A 57 2.95 -10.25 10.86
N TYR A 58 3.16 -11.56 10.74
CA TYR A 58 3.07 -12.30 9.50
C TYR A 58 2.32 -13.63 9.68
N GLY A 59 1.95 -14.27 8.56
CA GLY A 59 1.19 -15.52 8.57
C GLY A 59 1.64 -16.51 7.52
N PRO A 60 0.91 -17.62 7.37
CA PRO A 60 1.16 -18.58 6.31
C PRO A 60 0.85 -17.96 4.94
N GLU A 61 1.61 -18.38 3.93
CA GLU A 61 1.31 -18.07 2.53
C GLU A 61 -0.05 -18.65 2.14
N ASP A 62 -0.86 -17.89 1.40
CA ASP A 62 -2.22 -18.27 1.00
C ASP A 62 -2.49 -18.08 -0.50
N HIS A 63 -1.50 -17.60 -1.24
CA HIS A 63 -1.51 -17.41 -2.69
C HIS A 63 -0.27 -18.06 -3.33
N ARG A 64 -0.22 -18.03 -4.65
CA ARG A 64 0.94 -18.49 -5.42
C ARG A 64 2.14 -17.59 -5.21
N GLY A 65 3.35 -18.12 -5.47
CA GLY A 65 4.59 -17.33 -5.37
C GLY A 65 4.52 -16.03 -6.16
N GLY A 66 4.97 -14.94 -5.53
CA GLY A 66 4.89 -13.57 -6.08
C GLY A 66 3.64 -12.81 -5.67
N GLU A 67 2.66 -13.48 -5.06
CA GLU A 67 1.44 -12.89 -4.50
C GLU A 67 1.37 -13.23 -3.00
N HIS A 68 1.03 -12.27 -2.13
CA HIS A 68 0.92 -12.45 -0.67
C HIS A 68 2.14 -13.12 -0.02
N ASP A 69 3.34 -12.81 -0.50
CA ASP A 69 4.59 -13.39 0.02
C ASP A 69 4.95 -12.83 1.41
N TYR A 70 4.13 -13.13 2.41
CA TYR A 70 4.22 -12.56 3.77
C TYR A 70 5.58 -12.82 4.42
N ILE A 71 6.08 -14.05 4.31
CA ILE A 71 7.38 -14.46 4.87
C ILE A 71 8.50 -13.73 4.14
N ARG A 72 8.47 -13.68 2.83
CA ARG A 72 9.51 -13.06 2.04
C ARG A 72 9.58 -11.55 2.23
N ILE A 73 8.43 -10.87 2.30
CA ILE A 73 8.42 -9.43 2.57
C ILE A 73 8.92 -9.14 3.98
N LYS A 74 8.60 -9.99 4.97
CA LYS A 74 9.22 -9.93 6.29
C LYS A 74 10.74 -10.06 6.21
N GLU A 75 11.25 -11.06 5.49
CA GLU A 75 12.69 -11.30 5.30
C GLU A 75 13.39 -10.15 4.57
N LEU A 76 12.68 -9.42 3.73
CA LEU A 76 13.18 -8.20 3.09
C LEU A 76 13.21 -7.01 4.06
N PHE A 77 12.09 -6.70 4.71
CA PHE A 77 11.95 -5.46 5.48
C PHE A 77 12.56 -5.52 6.89
N VAL A 78 12.48 -6.66 7.57
CA VAL A 78 12.99 -6.77 8.95
C VAL A 78 14.49 -6.47 9.04
N PRO A 79 15.37 -7.05 8.19
CA PRO A 79 16.79 -6.68 8.21
C PRO A 79 17.04 -5.21 7.84
N MET A 80 16.28 -4.67 6.87
CA MET A 80 16.40 -3.27 6.46
C MET A 80 16.06 -2.32 7.61
N LEU A 81 14.96 -2.56 8.29
CA LEU A 81 14.54 -1.74 9.44
C LEU A 81 15.50 -1.89 10.62
N LYS A 82 15.98 -3.11 10.93
CA LYS A 82 16.98 -3.36 11.97
C LYS A 82 18.32 -2.66 11.72
N ALA A 83 18.63 -2.31 10.46
CA ALA A 83 19.83 -1.55 10.12
C ALA A 83 19.75 -0.06 10.52
N ILE A 84 18.55 0.46 10.80
CA ILE A 84 18.38 1.82 11.35
C ILE A 84 18.73 1.79 12.83
N PRO A 85 19.68 2.60 13.29
CA PRO A 85 19.99 2.71 14.72
C PRO A 85 18.73 3.05 15.55
N ARG A 86 18.59 2.44 16.71
CA ARG A 86 17.47 2.61 17.66
C ARG A 86 16.16 1.96 17.23
N ILE A 87 16.15 1.13 16.18
CA ILE A 87 15.01 0.25 15.86
C ILE A 87 15.29 -1.15 16.36
N ALA A 88 14.43 -1.64 17.25
CA ALA A 88 14.33 -3.05 17.63
C ALA A 88 13.10 -3.68 16.97
N ILE A 89 13.22 -4.93 16.52
CA ILE A 89 12.10 -5.63 15.89
C ILE A 89 11.93 -7.00 16.53
N ASP A 90 10.72 -7.26 17.01
CA ASP A 90 10.20 -8.58 17.37
C ASP A 90 9.26 -9.08 16.25
N GLU A 91 9.06 -10.39 16.18
CA GLU A 91 8.26 -11.03 15.14
C GLU A 91 7.15 -11.88 15.78
N ALA A 92 5.93 -11.76 15.27
CA ALA A 92 4.81 -12.58 15.71
C ALA A 92 4.21 -13.33 14.52
N TYR A 93 3.85 -14.59 14.74
CA TYR A 93 3.21 -15.43 13.74
C TYR A 93 1.70 -15.52 14.03
N GLN A 94 0.88 -15.14 13.06
CA GLN A 94 -0.59 -15.10 13.06
C GLN A 94 -1.21 -14.13 14.06
N PHE A 95 -0.81 -14.10 15.32
CA PHE A 95 -1.32 -13.14 16.30
C PHE A 95 -0.30 -12.92 17.43
N PRO A 96 -0.08 -11.67 17.87
CA PRO A 96 0.86 -11.36 18.95
C PRO A 96 0.40 -11.85 20.32
N THR A 97 1.35 -12.12 21.20
CA THR A 97 1.10 -12.29 22.62
C THR A 97 0.85 -10.94 23.31
N GLN A 98 0.25 -10.97 24.50
CA GLN A 98 0.07 -9.78 25.33
C GLN A 98 1.41 -9.11 25.68
N GLU A 99 2.46 -9.90 25.90
CA GLU A 99 3.80 -9.39 26.21
C GLU A 99 4.39 -8.64 24.99
N GLN A 100 4.21 -9.19 23.78
CA GLN A 100 4.66 -8.55 22.56
C GLN A 100 3.93 -7.23 22.31
N PHE A 101 2.61 -7.19 22.49
CA PHE A 101 1.86 -5.93 22.43
C PHE A 101 2.33 -4.91 23.48
N GLY A 102 2.65 -5.38 24.70
CA GLY A 102 3.11 -4.50 25.78
C GLY A 102 4.48 -3.84 25.57
N LYS A 103 5.27 -4.34 24.62
CA LYS A 103 6.61 -3.83 24.27
C LYS A 103 6.64 -3.04 23.00
N ALA A 104 5.64 -3.21 22.12
CA ALA A 104 5.65 -2.62 20.77
C ALA A 104 5.14 -1.18 20.78
N ASP A 105 5.82 -0.31 20.03
CA ASP A 105 5.38 1.02 19.67
C ASP A 105 4.61 1.00 18.35
N LEU A 106 5.00 0.09 17.43
CA LEU A 106 4.40 -0.06 16.11
C LEU A 106 4.17 -1.54 15.79
N LEU A 107 2.93 -1.90 15.45
CA LEU A 107 2.59 -3.16 14.79
C LEU A 107 2.57 -2.97 13.28
N ILE A 108 3.40 -3.71 12.55
CA ILE A 108 3.30 -3.85 11.10
C ILE A 108 2.66 -5.19 10.81
N GLN A 109 1.47 -5.20 10.24
CA GLN A 109 0.76 -6.43 9.91
C GLN A 109 0.69 -6.63 8.40
N TYR A 110 1.23 -7.76 7.94
CA TYR A 110 1.15 -8.21 6.55
C TYR A 110 0.87 -9.70 6.49
N LEU A 111 -0.40 -10.05 6.44
CA LEU A 111 -0.90 -11.43 6.43
C LEU A 111 -2.40 -11.42 6.10
N HIS A 112 -2.94 -12.59 5.75
CA HIS A 112 -4.37 -12.86 5.96
C HIS A 112 -4.60 -13.15 7.44
N LEU A 113 -5.30 -12.26 8.14
CA LEU A 113 -5.55 -12.43 9.58
C LEU A 113 -6.37 -13.70 9.83
N PRO A 114 -5.96 -14.55 10.78
CA PRO A 114 -6.77 -15.68 11.20
C PRO A 114 -8.09 -15.20 11.86
N TYR A 115 -9.00 -16.12 12.11
CA TYR A 115 -10.19 -15.78 12.89
C TYR A 115 -9.76 -15.37 14.31
N LEU A 116 -9.99 -14.12 14.67
CA LEU A 116 -9.66 -13.60 15.99
C LEU A 116 -10.82 -13.84 16.96
N THR A 117 -10.50 -14.25 18.19
CA THR A 117 -11.48 -14.34 19.28
C THR A 117 -11.83 -12.95 19.82
N ASP A 118 -12.83 -12.86 20.70
CA ASP A 118 -13.19 -11.59 21.33
C ASP A 118 -12.10 -11.08 22.26
N GLU A 119 -11.39 -11.97 22.92
CA GLU A 119 -10.24 -11.65 23.77
C GLU A 119 -9.08 -11.10 22.93
N GLN A 120 -8.80 -11.70 21.78
CA GLN A 120 -7.78 -11.21 20.85
C GLN A 120 -8.13 -9.82 20.31
N PHE A 121 -9.40 -9.58 19.95
CA PHE A 121 -9.84 -8.23 19.57
C PHE A 121 -9.72 -7.24 20.73
N ALA A 122 -10.03 -7.63 21.95
CA ALA A 122 -9.88 -6.78 23.13
C ALA A 122 -8.40 -6.42 23.37
N MET A 123 -7.48 -7.38 23.21
CA MET A 123 -6.04 -7.13 23.30
C MET A 123 -5.57 -6.18 22.21
N TYR A 124 -6.02 -6.37 20.98
CA TYR A 124 -5.65 -5.52 19.85
C TYR A 124 -6.19 -4.10 20.03
N GLN A 125 -7.47 -3.96 20.37
CA GLN A 125 -8.10 -2.65 20.62
C GLN A 125 -7.38 -1.92 21.76
N LYS A 126 -7.09 -2.62 22.86
CA LYS A 126 -6.34 -2.07 23.99
C LYS A 126 -4.96 -1.56 23.58
N PHE A 127 -4.22 -2.33 22.75
CA PHE A 127 -2.93 -1.91 22.23
C PHE A 127 -3.04 -0.56 21.49
N VAL A 128 -4.02 -0.43 20.60
CA VAL A 128 -4.20 0.82 19.84
C VAL A 128 -4.68 1.95 20.75
N ASP A 129 -5.66 1.71 21.62
CA ASP A 129 -6.22 2.73 22.51
C ASP A 129 -5.19 3.27 23.52
N ASP A 130 -4.24 2.45 23.94
CA ASP A 130 -3.15 2.84 24.84
C ASP A 130 -2.04 3.64 24.16
N GLY A 131 -2.01 3.68 22.81
CA GLY A 131 -1.06 4.46 22.04
C GLY A 131 -0.21 3.65 21.06
N GLY A 132 -0.37 2.33 21.02
CA GLY A 132 0.28 1.49 20.02
C GLY A 132 -0.17 1.87 18.61
N SER A 133 0.79 2.00 17.72
CA SER A 133 0.54 2.38 16.32
C SER A 133 0.45 1.16 15.41
N VAL A 134 -0.23 1.30 14.27
CA VAL A 134 -0.42 0.19 13.34
C VAL A 134 -0.14 0.62 11.90
N VAL A 135 0.59 -0.24 11.17
CA VAL A 135 0.63 -0.23 9.71
C VAL A 135 -0.05 -1.51 9.20
N SER A 136 -1.20 -1.35 8.55
CA SER A 136 -2.00 -2.46 8.03
C SER A 136 -1.85 -2.54 6.52
N LEU A 137 -1.30 -3.66 6.04
CA LEU A 137 -0.95 -3.85 4.64
C LEU A 137 -1.90 -4.84 3.97
N HIS A 138 -2.50 -4.42 2.86
CA HIS A 138 -3.25 -5.22 1.91
C HIS A 138 -4.33 -6.11 2.58
N GLU A 139 -4.20 -7.42 2.50
CA GLU A 139 -5.17 -8.38 3.00
C GLU A 139 -5.32 -8.38 4.53
N SER A 140 -4.42 -7.73 5.24
CA SER A 140 -4.56 -7.54 6.70
C SER A 140 -5.80 -6.72 7.11
N CYS A 141 -6.49 -6.10 6.16
CA CYS A 141 -7.79 -5.46 6.38
C CYS A 141 -8.98 -6.41 6.12
N ILE A 142 -8.74 -7.68 5.77
CA ILE A 142 -9.80 -8.66 5.49
C ILE A 142 -10.06 -9.52 6.73
N MET A 143 -11.32 -9.57 7.15
CA MET A 143 -11.81 -10.44 8.21
C MET A 143 -13.24 -10.89 7.88
N ARG A 144 -13.55 -12.14 8.18
CA ARG A 144 -14.89 -12.72 8.01
C ARG A 144 -15.33 -13.42 9.29
N PRO A 145 -16.61 -13.43 9.62
CA PRO A 145 -17.75 -12.78 8.95
C PRO A 145 -17.79 -11.26 9.21
N VAL A 146 -18.85 -10.58 8.75
CA VAL A 146 -18.98 -9.10 8.77
C VAL A 146 -18.92 -8.49 10.18
N ASP A 147 -19.41 -9.17 11.20
CA ASP A 147 -19.31 -8.73 12.59
C ASP A 147 -17.84 -8.66 13.07
N ARG A 148 -17.01 -9.62 12.66
CA ARG A 148 -15.56 -9.61 12.90
C ARG A 148 -14.88 -8.49 12.09
N ALA A 149 -15.30 -8.28 10.84
CA ALA A 149 -14.82 -7.14 10.03
C ALA A 149 -15.12 -5.80 10.71
N LYS A 150 -16.28 -5.65 11.37
CA LYS A 150 -16.61 -4.44 12.15
C LYS A 150 -15.67 -4.25 13.34
N LYS A 151 -15.32 -5.32 14.05
CA LYS A 151 -14.33 -5.27 15.16
C LYS A 151 -12.97 -4.90 14.64
N LEU A 152 -12.51 -5.52 13.54
CA LEU A 152 -11.24 -5.16 12.90
C LEU A 152 -11.22 -3.70 12.46
N ALA A 153 -12.28 -3.18 11.84
CA ALA A 153 -12.39 -1.77 11.50
C ALA A 153 -12.31 -0.85 12.74
N GLY A 154 -12.74 -1.32 13.91
CA GLY A 154 -12.52 -0.63 15.18
C GLY A 154 -11.04 -0.44 15.51
N CYS A 155 -10.22 -1.46 15.25
CA CYS A 155 -8.77 -1.42 15.50
C CYS A 155 -8.00 -0.64 14.43
N ILE A 156 -8.33 -0.79 13.14
CA ILE A 156 -7.50 -0.28 12.03
C ILE A 156 -8.21 0.73 11.11
N GLY A 157 -9.41 1.14 11.46
CA GLY A 157 -10.17 2.15 10.71
C GLY A 157 -10.95 1.63 9.52
N GLY A 158 -10.39 0.70 8.74
CA GLY A 158 -10.99 0.15 7.53
C GLY A 158 -10.91 -1.37 7.44
N SER A 159 -11.97 -2.03 6.93
CA SER A 159 -11.99 -3.49 6.77
C SER A 159 -12.89 -3.93 5.62
N TRP A 160 -12.66 -5.14 5.12
CA TRP A 160 -13.48 -5.75 4.08
C TRP A 160 -14.90 -6.01 4.55
N LYS A 161 -15.87 -5.51 3.82
CA LYS A 161 -17.31 -5.57 4.16
C LYS A 161 -17.99 -6.91 3.84
N GLY A 162 -17.26 -7.80 3.17
CA GLY A 162 -17.74 -9.06 2.62
C GLY A 162 -17.94 -9.01 1.09
N ASN A 163 -17.84 -10.17 0.46
CA ASN A 163 -17.78 -10.31 -1.01
C ASN A 163 -19.01 -9.78 -1.78
N LYS A 164 -20.16 -9.64 -1.10
CA LYS A 164 -21.36 -9.05 -1.71
C LYS A 164 -21.24 -7.53 -1.87
N THR A 165 -20.42 -6.88 -1.07
CA THR A 165 -20.35 -5.42 -0.93
C THR A 165 -19.00 -4.88 -1.34
N SER A 166 -17.93 -5.33 -0.69
CA SER A 166 -16.57 -4.94 -1.07
C SER A 166 -16.17 -5.67 -2.36
N LYS A 167 -15.36 -5.00 -3.18
CA LYS A 167 -14.88 -5.48 -4.46
C LYS A 167 -13.36 -5.38 -4.50
N TRP A 168 -12.75 -6.21 -5.29
CA TRP A 168 -11.33 -6.17 -5.58
C TRP A 168 -11.08 -6.24 -7.09
N SER A 169 -9.94 -5.75 -7.53
CA SER A 169 -9.49 -5.90 -8.91
C SER A 169 -7.98 -5.92 -8.96
N LYS A 170 -7.46 -6.85 -9.71
CA LYS A 170 -6.07 -6.84 -10.18
C LYS A 170 -6.03 -6.02 -11.46
N PHE A 171 -5.02 -5.17 -11.57
CA PHE A 171 -4.83 -4.37 -12.75
C PHE A 171 -3.81 -5.03 -13.67
N ASP A 172 -3.97 -4.85 -14.97
CA ASP A 172 -3.04 -5.30 -16.01
C ASP A 172 -2.03 -4.21 -16.42
N HIS A 173 -2.15 -3.03 -15.81
CA HIS A 173 -1.27 -1.88 -16.03
C HIS A 173 -1.25 -0.96 -14.81
N ALA A 174 -0.23 -0.09 -14.75
CA ALA A 174 -0.10 0.85 -13.65
C ALA A 174 -1.23 1.88 -13.62
N HIS A 175 -1.83 2.06 -12.46
CA HIS A 175 -2.85 3.06 -12.18
C HIS A 175 -2.28 4.25 -11.44
N SER A 176 -2.86 5.43 -11.67
CA SER A 176 -2.57 6.60 -10.86
C SER A 176 -3.29 6.49 -9.52
N ILE A 177 -2.52 6.53 -8.45
CA ILE A 177 -3.02 6.73 -7.09
C ILE A 177 -2.85 8.21 -6.78
N TYR A 178 -3.96 8.92 -6.62
CA TYR A 178 -3.97 10.34 -6.26
C TYR A 178 -3.76 10.50 -4.77
N LEU A 179 -2.84 11.39 -4.35
CA LEU A 179 -2.39 11.56 -2.98
C LEU A 179 -2.91 12.87 -2.38
N ASN A 180 -3.36 12.82 -1.14
CA ASN A 180 -3.61 14.02 -0.32
C ASN A 180 -2.28 14.59 0.17
N THR A 181 -1.69 15.50 -0.60
CA THR A 181 -0.40 16.11 -0.27
C THR A 181 -0.47 17.18 0.82
N GLU A 182 -1.66 17.53 1.27
CA GLU A 182 -1.87 18.39 2.45
C GLU A 182 -1.78 17.59 3.76
N HIS A 183 -2.02 16.26 3.70
CA HIS A 183 -1.89 15.40 4.87
C HIS A 183 -0.41 15.19 5.23
N ALA A 184 -0.09 15.21 6.54
CA ALA A 184 1.29 15.15 7.04
C ALA A 184 2.09 13.95 6.52
N ALA A 185 1.47 12.77 6.35
CA ALA A 185 2.15 11.59 5.82
C ALA A 185 2.65 11.80 4.37
N PHE A 186 1.94 12.58 3.55
CA PHE A 186 2.22 12.71 2.11
C PHE A 186 2.62 14.13 1.70
N LYS A 187 2.81 15.02 2.66
CA LYS A 187 3.26 16.40 2.42
C LYS A 187 4.57 16.43 1.62
N GLY A 188 4.57 17.21 0.55
CA GLY A 188 5.74 17.37 -0.32
C GLY A 188 5.95 16.24 -1.35
N LEU A 189 5.06 15.25 -1.41
CA LEU A 189 5.04 14.27 -2.48
C LEU A 189 4.31 14.81 -3.73
N PRO A 190 4.47 14.18 -4.90
CA PRO A 190 3.69 14.53 -6.08
C PRO A 190 2.20 14.23 -5.86
N ASN A 191 1.32 14.89 -6.62
CA ASN A 191 -0.13 14.70 -6.52
C ASN A 191 -0.61 13.28 -6.85
N SER A 192 0.22 12.49 -7.51
CA SER A 192 -0.06 11.08 -7.79
C SER A 192 1.22 10.29 -8.00
N ILE A 193 1.13 8.99 -7.74
CA ILE A 193 2.12 7.99 -8.15
C ILE A 193 1.45 6.97 -9.07
N LYS A 194 2.23 6.25 -9.86
CA LYS A 194 1.76 5.10 -10.63
C LYS A 194 2.17 3.82 -9.93
N LEU A 195 1.22 2.90 -9.81
CA LEU A 195 1.45 1.58 -9.22
C LEU A 195 0.61 0.54 -9.94
N ASN A 196 1.19 -0.60 -10.25
CA ASN A 196 0.48 -1.77 -10.74
C ASN A 196 0.32 -2.76 -9.58
N ASP A 197 -0.88 -2.80 -9.00
CA ASP A 197 -1.18 -3.68 -7.87
C ASP A 197 -2.69 -4.01 -7.85
N GLU A 198 -3.09 -4.89 -6.96
CA GLU A 198 -4.48 -5.10 -6.61
C GLU A 198 -4.99 -3.97 -5.72
N SER A 199 -6.25 -3.65 -5.81
CA SER A 199 -6.90 -2.70 -4.91
C SER A 199 -8.31 -3.13 -4.53
N TYR A 200 -8.81 -2.59 -3.41
CA TYR A 200 -10.13 -2.90 -2.85
C TYR A 200 -11.05 -1.70 -2.88
N TRP A 201 -12.32 -1.97 -3.15
CA TRP A 201 -13.40 -0.96 -3.17
C TRP A 201 -14.42 -1.20 -2.08
N ASN A 202 -15.05 -0.12 -1.67
CA ASN A 202 -16.20 -0.15 -0.78
C ASN A 202 -15.93 -0.89 0.54
N LEU A 203 -14.81 -0.55 1.18
CA LEU A 203 -14.50 -1.04 2.52
C LEU A 203 -15.51 -0.50 3.55
N LEU A 204 -15.71 -1.26 4.63
CA LEU A 204 -16.29 -0.74 5.85
C LEU A 204 -15.28 0.19 6.50
N LYS A 205 -15.67 1.44 6.80
CA LYS A 205 -14.80 2.43 7.44
C LYS A 205 -15.46 3.00 8.69
N LYS A 206 -14.63 3.37 9.65
CA LYS A 206 -15.04 4.17 10.80
C LYS A 206 -15.23 5.63 10.37
N GLU A 207 -16.03 6.39 11.11
CA GLU A 207 -16.37 7.77 10.77
C GLU A 207 -15.16 8.71 10.72
N ASN A 208 -14.16 8.50 11.60
CA ASN A 208 -12.95 9.30 11.68
C ASN A 208 -11.78 8.77 10.84
N VAL A 209 -12.06 7.92 9.86
CA VAL A 209 -11.05 7.52 8.85
C VAL A 209 -10.86 8.66 7.86
N GLU A 210 -9.62 9.11 7.73
CA GLU A 210 -9.20 10.02 6.69
C GLU A 210 -8.58 9.24 5.52
N VAL A 211 -9.19 9.33 4.34
CA VAL A 211 -8.61 8.80 3.09
C VAL A 211 -7.53 9.76 2.64
N ILE A 212 -6.32 9.27 2.42
CA ILE A 212 -5.16 10.07 2.01
C ILE A 212 -4.57 9.65 0.66
N GLY A 213 -5.07 8.57 0.09
CA GLY A 213 -4.71 8.13 -1.26
C GLY A 213 -5.84 7.34 -1.91
N ALA A 214 -6.08 7.57 -3.19
CA ALA A 214 -7.20 6.96 -3.90
C ALA A 214 -6.92 6.69 -5.37
N ILE A 215 -7.38 5.54 -5.87
CA ILE A 215 -7.54 5.27 -7.31
C ILE A 215 -8.93 5.75 -7.71
N ALA A 216 -9.02 6.45 -8.85
CA ALA A 216 -10.24 7.02 -9.36
C ALA A 216 -10.34 6.82 -10.89
N PRO A 217 -11.51 7.09 -11.50
CA PRO A 217 -11.71 6.93 -12.95
C PRO A 217 -10.69 7.69 -13.79
N THR A 218 -10.46 7.18 -15.00
CA THR A 218 -9.61 7.85 -16.02
C THR A 218 -10.08 9.29 -16.25
N GLY A 219 -9.12 10.22 -16.31
CA GLY A 219 -9.40 11.64 -16.48
C GLY A 219 -9.51 12.44 -15.18
N THR A 220 -9.45 11.78 -14.01
CA THR A 220 -9.30 12.44 -12.72
C THR A 220 -7.99 13.23 -12.70
N LYS A 221 -8.03 14.46 -12.18
CA LYS A 221 -6.87 15.37 -12.22
C LYS A 221 -6.04 15.37 -10.93
N ASP A 222 -6.70 15.21 -9.79
CA ASP A 222 -6.08 15.31 -8.46
C ASP A 222 -6.90 14.54 -7.41
N PHE A 223 -6.40 14.54 -6.18
CA PHE A 223 -7.03 13.86 -5.05
C PHE A 223 -8.45 14.40 -4.74
N ASN A 224 -8.65 15.70 -4.77
CA ASN A 224 -9.96 16.30 -4.49
C ASN A 224 -10.99 15.93 -5.56
N ALA A 225 -10.55 15.81 -6.83
CA ALA A 225 -11.38 15.28 -7.90
C ALA A 225 -11.69 13.79 -7.69
N ALA A 226 -10.71 12.99 -7.24
CA ALA A 226 -10.92 11.59 -6.91
C ALA A 226 -11.98 11.39 -5.81
N LEU A 227 -12.02 12.24 -4.80
CA LEU A 227 -13.00 12.17 -3.73
C LEU A 227 -14.46 12.36 -4.19
N LYS A 228 -14.69 12.94 -5.37
CA LYS A 228 -16.03 13.16 -5.94
C LYS A 228 -16.65 11.91 -6.57
N HIS A 229 -15.93 10.77 -6.58
CA HIS A 229 -16.37 9.53 -7.18
C HIS A 229 -16.46 8.37 -6.15
N PRO A 230 -17.24 8.52 -5.04
CA PRO A 230 -17.23 7.55 -3.94
C PRO A 230 -17.67 6.14 -4.34
N GLU A 231 -18.49 6.02 -5.40
CA GLU A 231 -19.05 4.74 -5.88
C GLU A 231 -18.07 3.89 -6.70
N VAL A 232 -17.06 4.53 -7.31
CA VAL A 232 -16.08 3.87 -8.19
C VAL A 232 -14.63 4.11 -7.76
N ARG A 233 -14.44 4.86 -6.67
CA ARG A 233 -13.13 5.14 -6.08
C ARG A 233 -12.68 3.99 -5.19
N SER A 234 -11.41 3.59 -5.32
CA SER A 234 -10.75 2.78 -4.31
C SER A 234 -10.03 3.69 -3.32
N ASP A 235 -10.37 3.60 -2.04
CA ASP A 235 -9.66 4.26 -0.95
C ASP A 235 -8.40 3.44 -0.63
N THR A 236 -7.31 3.77 -1.33
CA THR A 236 -6.09 2.95 -1.38
C THR A 236 -5.22 3.14 -0.14
N PHE A 237 -5.14 4.36 0.38
CA PHE A 237 -4.43 4.70 1.63
C PHE A 237 -5.35 5.48 2.56
N TRP A 238 -5.30 5.13 3.83
CA TRP A 238 -6.05 5.85 4.86
C TRP A 238 -5.24 6.00 6.16
N THR A 239 -5.65 6.98 6.95
CA THR A 239 -5.22 7.14 8.33
C THR A 239 -6.42 7.07 9.26
N TYR A 240 -6.17 6.67 10.49
CA TYR A 240 -7.19 6.51 11.52
C TYR A 240 -6.54 6.69 12.90
N THR A 241 -7.30 7.24 13.83
CA THR A 241 -6.88 7.33 15.23
C THR A 241 -7.91 6.65 16.12
N SER A 242 -7.47 5.82 17.06
CA SER A 242 -8.28 5.19 18.09
C SER A 242 -7.58 5.37 19.44
N GLY A 243 -8.28 5.95 20.41
CA GLY A 243 -7.63 6.32 21.66
C GLY A 243 -6.40 7.22 21.43
N LYS A 244 -5.23 6.77 21.81
CA LYS A 244 -3.94 7.44 21.58
C LYS A 244 -3.18 6.89 20.37
N GLY A 245 -3.62 5.74 19.83
CA GLY A 245 -2.94 5.04 18.75
C GLY A 245 -3.25 5.64 17.38
N ARG A 246 -2.30 5.48 16.45
CA ARG A 246 -2.39 5.98 15.08
C ARG A 246 -2.24 4.82 14.11
N VAL A 247 -3.08 4.77 13.11
CA VAL A 247 -3.12 3.70 12.11
C VAL A 247 -2.89 4.27 10.72
N PHE A 248 -1.97 3.68 9.99
CA PHE A 248 -1.81 3.86 8.55
C PHE A 248 -2.20 2.57 7.85
N GLY A 249 -3.16 2.61 6.96
CA GLY A 249 -3.64 1.44 6.23
C GLY A 249 -3.53 1.61 4.73
N THR A 250 -3.34 0.48 4.04
CA THR A 250 -3.35 0.44 2.57
C THR A 250 -3.96 -0.84 2.04
N THR A 251 -4.65 -0.74 0.89
CA THR A 251 -5.16 -1.89 0.14
C THR A 251 -4.14 -2.45 -0.85
N THR A 252 -3.00 -1.79 -1.07
CA THR A 252 -1.93 -2.25 -1.96
C THR A 252 -0.93 -3.13 -1.22
N GLY A 253 -0.23 -3.99 -1.96
CA GLY A 253 0.72 -4.96 -1.44
C GLY A 253 0.39 -6.40 -1.78
N HIS A 254 -0.41 -6.63 -2.84
CA HIS A 254 -0.72 -7.95 -3.34
C HIS A 254 0.50 -8.65 -3.92
N TYR A 255 1.30 -7.92 -4.70
CA TYR A 255 2.45 -8.48 -5.39
C TYR A 255 3.75 -8.20 -4.65
N THR A 256 4.66 -9.18 -4.65
CA THR A 256 6.01 -9.03 -4.10
C THR A 256 6.75 -7.85 -4.73
N TYR A 257 6.63 -7.65 -6.05
CA TYR A 257 7.31 -6.57 -6.74
C TYR A 257 6.85 -5.17 -6.28
N THR A 258 5.64 -5.02 -5.75
CA THR A 258 5.15 -3.75 -5.20
C THR A 258 6.04 -3.25 -4.07
N PHE A 259 6.54 -4.16 -3.24
CA PHE A 259 7.48 -3.84 -2.15
C PHE A 259 8.90 -3.51 -2.63
N HIS A 260 9.20 -3.70 -3.90
CA HIS A 260 10.43 -3.26 -4.54
C HIS A 260 10.27 -1.93 -5.30
N GLU A 261 9.06 -1.39 -5.40
CA GLU A 261 8.82 -0.09 -6.03
C GLU A 261 9.23 1.05 -5.08
N PRO A 262 10.21 1.89 -5.46
CA PRO A 262 10.72 2.93 -4.56
C PRO A 262 9.66 3.94 -4.13
N SER A 263 8.77 4.32 -5.03
CA SER A 263 7.66 5.21 -4.72
C SER A 263 6.70 4.62 -3.69
N TYR A 264 6.38 3.32 -3.79
CA TYR A 264 5.57 2.62 -2.80
C TYR A 264 6.28 2.53 -1.45
N ARG A 265 7.60 2.22 -1.44
CA ARG A 265 8.40 2.23 -0.20
C ARG A 265 8.38 3.60 0.48
N VAL A 266 8.52 4.68 -0.29
CA VAL A 266 8.40 6.04 0.28
C VAL A 266 7.06 6.23 0.97
N LEU A 267 5.94 5.82 0.35
CA LEU A 267 4.62 5.94 0.97
C LEU A 267 4.51 5.12 2.26
N LEU A 268 5.00 3.87 2.25
CA LEU A 268 5.00 3.02 3.44
C LEU A 268 5.84 3.60 4.58
N LEU A 269 7.07 4.00 4.30
CA LEU A 269 8.01 4.54 5.30
C LEU A 269 7.49 5.86 5.89
N ARG A 270 6.87 6.71 5.07
CA ARG A 270 6.19 7.91 5.55
C ARG A 270 4.94 7.60 6.37
N GLY A 271 4.18 6.59 5.96
CA GLY A 271 3.05 6.07 6.73
C GLY A 271 3.48 5.53 8.10
N MET A 272 4.58 4.76 8.14
CA MET A 272 5.19 4.29 9.41
C MET A 272 5.61 5.47 10.30
N ALA A 273 6.32 6.45 9.73
CA ALA A 273 6.76 7.64 10.47
C ALA A 273 5.57 8.44 11.00
N TRP A 274 4.53 8.62 10.17
CA TRP A 274 3.31 9.28 10.60
C TRP A 274 2.62 8.51 11.74
N ALA A 275 2.51 7.19 11.64
CA ALA A 275 1.92 6.36 12.70
C ALA A 275 2.71 6.48 14.01
N LEU A 276 4.02 6.44 13.97
CA LEU A 276 4.91 6.63 15.11
C LEU A 276 5.03 8.08 15.59
N ASN A 277 4.49 9.04 14.85
CA ASN A 277 4.65 10.48 15.13
C ASN A 277 6.12 10.96 15.16
N ILE A 278 6.94 10.45 14.25
CA ILE A 278 8.37 10.80 14.10
C ILE A 278 8.65 11.47 12.75
N ASP A 279 9.83 12.09 12.63
CA ASP A 279 10.35 12.55 11.34
C ASP A 279 10.56 11.34 10.40
N PRO A 280 10.06 11.35 9.15
CA PRO A 280 10.31 10.29 8.18
C PRO A 280 11.77 10.20 7.70
N ALA A 281 12.55 11.28 7.80
CA ALA A 281 13.89 11.36 7.22
C ALA A 281 14.83 10.21 7.62
N PRO A 282 14.88 9.72 8.88
CA PRO A 282 15.69 8.56 9.26
C PRO A 282 15.35 7.27 8.52
N LEU A 283 14.10 7.11 8.05
CA LEU A 283 13.65 5.92 7.36
C LEU A 283 13.87 5.99 5.83
N MET A 284 14.06 7.18 5.27
CA MET A 284 14.10 7.36 3.81
C MET A 284 15.24 6.63 3.08
N PRO A 285 16.42 6.36 3.67
CA PRO A 285 17.42 5.51 3.02
C PRO A 285 16.90 4.13 2.60
N LEU A 286 15.89 3.60 3.30
CA LEU A 286 15.31 2.29 3.00
C LEU A 286 14.48 2.29 1.69
N ALA A 287 14.07 3.44 1.19
CA ALA A 287 13.32 3.54 -0.06
C ALA A 287 14.08 2.96 -1.26
N THR A 288 15.43 3.03 -1.22
CA THR A 288 16.30 2.54 -2.29
C THR A 288 17.17 1.35 -1.89
N GLN A 289 17.16 0.94 -0.63
CA GLN A 289 18.02 -0.15 -0.15
C GLN A 289 17.60 -1.50 -0.77
N GLY A 290 18.60 -2.28 -1.21
CA GLY A 290 18.37 -3.60 -1.81
C GLY A 290 17.72 -3.55 -3.19
N ILE A 291 17.70 -2.38 -3.81
CA ILE A 291 17.26 -2.17 -5.18
C ILE A 291 18.50 -1.97 -6.04
N SER A 292 18.57 -2.66 -7.18
CA SER A 292 19.75 -2.68 -8.05
C SER A 292 20.21 -1.25 -8.43
N ASP A 293 21.50 -0.97 -8.23
CA ASP A 293 22.15 0.29 -8.61
C ASP A 293 22.59 0.32 -10.09
N ASP A 294 21.96 -0.49 -10.96
CA ASP A 294 22.35 -0.53 -12.36
C ASP A 294 22.07 0.81 -13.05
N LYS A 295 23.13 1.60 -13.21
CA LYS A 295 23.19 2.80 -14.06
C LYS A 295 22.11 3.84 -13.79
N ASP A 296 22.01 4.32 -12.55
CA ASP A 296 21.08 5.39 -12.17
C ASP A 296 19.58 5.05 -12.19
N LEU A 297 19.20 3.80 -12.39
CA LEU A 297 17.83 3.32 -12.30
C LEU A 297 17.59 2.55 -10.99
N VAL A 298 16.45 2.80 -10.37
CA VAL A 298 16.05 2.13 -9.11
C VAL A 298 14.78 1.34 -9.39
N GLY A 299 14.78 0.04 -9.06
CA GLY A 299 13.50 -0.64 -8.77
C GLY A 299 13.23 -1.87 -9.50
N THR A 300 13.29 -2.32 -10.59
CA THR A 300 12.39 -3.36 -11.11
C THR A 300 13.03 -4.58 -11.74
N LYS A 301 14.34 -4.56 -12.05
CA LYS A 301 14.95 -5.74 -12.68
C LYS A 301 14.97 -6.95 -11.76
N ASP A 302 15.32 -6.76 -10.49
CA ASP A 302 15.41 -7.87 -9.54
C ASP A 302 14.01 -8.37 -9.15
N ALA A 303 13.05 -7.46 -8.99
CA ALA A 303 11.65 -7.81 -8.78
C ALA A 303 11.05 -8.56 -9.97
N MET A 304 11.39 -8.16 -11.21
CA MET A 304 10.99 -8.86 -12.44
C MET A 304 11.64 -10.22 -12.58
N MET A 305 12.95 -10.32 -12.30
CA MET A 305 13.69 -11.58 -12.34
C MET A 305 13.12 -12.55 -11.33
N ASP A 306 12.82 -12.07 -10.16
CA ASP A 306 12.25 -12.82 -9.08
C ASP A 306 10.83 -13.30 -9.38
N TYR A 307 9.97 -12.43 -9.93
CA TYR A 307 8.65 -12.79 -10.41
C TYR A 307 8.69 -13.84 -11.55
N LYS A 308 9.65 -13.74 -12.49
CA LYS A 308 9.79 -14.67 -13.61
C LYS A 308 10.44 -16.00 -13.24
N ASN A 309 11.32 -16.01 -12.25
CA ASN A 309 12.07 -17.18 -11.82
C ASN A 309 11.34 -18.08 -10.83
N ARG A 310 10.21 -17.63 -10.30
CA ARG A 310 9.36 -18.46 -9.46
C ARG A 310 8.60 -19.45 -10.33
N LYS A 311 9.21 -20.62 -10.51
CA LYS A 311 8.46 -21.80 -10.96
C LYS A 311 7.53 -22.20 -9.82
N LEU A 312 6.24 -22.24 -10.13
CA LEU A 312 5.19 -22.84 -9.32
C LEU A 312 5.51 -24.32 -9.03
#